data_e3cc791a0c17215197ba29747bc7dc30
#
_entry.id   e3cc791a0c17215197ba29747bc7dc30
#
_cell.length_a   1.000
_cell.length_b   1.000
_cell.length_c   1.000
_cell.angle_alpha   90.00
_cell.angle_beta   90.00
_cell.angle_gamma   90.00
#
_symmetry.space_group_name_H-M   'P 1'
#
loop_
_entity.id
_entity.type
_entity.pdbx_description
1 polymer ?
#
loop_
_entity_poly.entity_id
_entity_poly.type
_entity_poly.pdbx_seq_one_letter_code
_entity_poly.pdbx_strand_id
1 'polypeptide(L)'
;MSEVTPYRRMVDTAFAKAIPLSAQFEITYRCNHLCTFCYNSPTGQREMTTPQIFEALRKVADFGVLYLTLTGGEAMCHRDFWAIAEETRRLGMALRLYSNGYLMADPAVAARVAALHPMEVEISIHGSRPESHEALTKIKGSFAKTVKALENLVAAGVKVNLKCPITRLNQNELFEVRDIADRLGLFVTFDAVITPKDDGDLSHMHLRPDDAFLEKYWGEWYADLHRGKLPPKTNHCAAEGASANCGTGRSGFTLDPYGNILPCVAFRRKVGNILEIDSFAQIWRNSPVLHEVRDLAVQARQRLDQHENGPYFTFCLGVAETQLGDPLAIYPQADLNAKAVKRAYTLLQIGQPTAQKSA
;
A
#
# COMPACT_ATOMS: atom_id res chain seq x y z
N MET A 1 3.81 -24.37 18.77
CA MET A 1 3.11 -23.06 18.67
C MET A 1 4.16 -21.99 18.96
N SER A 2 4.53 -21.17 17.96
CA SER A 2 5.46 -20.06 18.18
C SER A 2 4.84 -19.07 19.18
N GLU A 3 5.59 -18.68 20.19
CA GLU A 3 5.15 -17.73 21.21
C GLU A 3 4.79 -16.39 20.54
N VAL A 4 3.56 -15.90 20.74
CA VAL A 4 3.12 -14.63 20.17
C VAL A 4 3.91 -13.49 20.81
N THR A 5 4.70 -12.76 20.04
CA THR A 5 5.53 -11.66 20.56
C THR A 5 4.68 -10.55 21.20
N PRO A 6 5.25 -9.77 22.18
CA PRO A 6 4.54 -8.62 22.76
C PRO A 6 4.06 -7.61 21.71
N TYR A 7 4.87 -7.35 20.69
CA TYR A 7 4.50 -6.49 19.57
C TYR A 7 3.29 -7.02 18.83
N ARG A 8 3.25 -8.32 18.51
CA ARG A 8 2.09 -8.92 17.83
C ARG A 8 0.82 -8.81 18.69
N ARG A 9 0.90 -9.07 19.99
CA ARG A 9 -0.25 -8.88 20.90
C ARG A 9 -0.76 -7.45 20.92
N MET A 10 0.15 -6.46 20.90
CA MET A 10 -0.22 -5.05 20.82
C MET A 10 -0.98 -4.75 19.51
N VAL A 11 -0.46 -5.20 18.36
CA VAL A 11 -1.09 -4.98 17.06
C VAL A 11 -2.47 -5.65 17.00
N ASP A 12 -2.59 -6.90 17.45
CA ASP A 12 -3.86 -7.63 17.44
C ASP A 12 -4.90 -6.97 18.37
N THR A 13 -4.45 -6.48 19.54
CA THR A 13 -5.32 -5.73 20.47
C THR A 13 -5.79 -4.40 19.86
N ALA A 14 -4.88 -3.67 19.22
CA ALA A 14 -5.19 -2.42 18.54
C ALA A 14 -6.20 -2.65 17.39
N PHE A 15 -5.98 -3.69 16.61
CA PHE A 15 -6.92 -4.09 15.54
C PHE A 15 -8.31 -4.40 16.10
N ALA A 16 -8.40 -5.25 17.13
CA ALA A 16 -9.65 -5.66 17.75
C ALA A 16 -10.42 -4.46 18.33
N LYS A 17 -9.72 -3.50 18.92
CA LYS A 17 -10.29 -2.28 19.53
C LYS A 17 -10.45 -1.12 18.53
N ALA A 18 -10.15 -1.32 17.26
CA ALA A 18 -10.12 -0.29 16.22
C ALA A 18 -9.27 0.94 16.64
N ILE A 19 -8.07 0.70 17.15
CA ILE A 19 -7.09 1.73 17.49
C ILE A 19 -6.09 1.82 16.33
N PRO A 20 -6.08 2.92 15.53
CA PRO A 20 -5.18 3.03 14.40
C PRO A 20 -3.75 3.31 14.88
N LEU A 21 -2.85 2.39 14.58
CA LEU A 21 -1.43 2.54 14.88
C LEU A 21 -0.68 3.25 13.75
N SER A 22 -1.27 3.33 12.56
CA SER A 22 -0.64 3.91 11.38
C SER A 22 -1.54 4.91 10.67
N ALA A 23 -0.93 5.90 10.04
CA ALA A 23 -1.60 6.79 9.11
C ALA A 23 -0.78 6.95 7.83
N GLN A 24 -1.47 7.13 6.72
CA GLN A 24 -0.88 7.56 5.45
C GLN A 24 -1.31 8.99 5.21
N PHE A 25 -0.37 9.89 4.95
CA PHE A 25 -0.64 11.29 4.70
C PHE A 25 -0.17 11.67 3.29
N GLU A 26 -1.12 11.89 2.41
CA GLU A 26 -0.92 12.44 1.08
C GLU A 26 -0.76 13.96 1.24
N ILE A 27 0.47 14.46 1.41
CA ILE A 27 0.70 15.88 1.77
C ILE A 27 0.56 16.85 0.59
N THR A 28 0.53 16.32 -0.65
CA THR A 28 0.30 17.07 -1.89
C THR A 28 -0.08 16.11 -3.01
N TYR A 29 -0.88 16.54 -3.96
CA TYR A 29 -1.10 15.81 -5.21
C TYR A 29 -0.16 16.23 -6.34
N ARG A 30 0.71 17.23 -6.09
CA ARG A 30 1.78 17.55 -7.06
C ARG A 30 2.74 16.40 -7.20
N CYS A 31 3.12 16.10 -8.43
CA CYS A 31 4.05 15.03 -8.77
C CYS A 31 4.94 15.46 -9.94
N ASN A 32 6.16 14.98 -9.95
CA ASN A 32 7.11 15.13 -11.05
C ASN A 32 7.03 13.98 -12.08
N HIS A 33 6.09 13.03 -11.90
CA HIS A 33 5.74 11.97 -12.84
C HIS A 33 4.28 12.13 -13.30
N LEU A 34 3.94 11.48 -14.44
CA LEU A 34 2.62 11.45 -15.05
C LEU A 34 2.17 10.00 -15.27
N CYS A 35 2.24 9.18 -14.23
CA CYS A 35 2.02 7.75 -14.32
C CYS A 35 0.63 7.42 -14.88
N THR A 36 0.61 6.58 -15.92
CA THR A 36 -0.63 6.26 -16.67
C THR A 36 -1.64 5.45 -15.87
N PHE A 37 -1.21 4.81 -14.80
CA PHE A 37 -2.04 3.98 -13.90
C PHE A 37 -2.24 4.63 -12.52
N CYS A 38 -1.90 5.92 -12.36
CA CYS A 38 -2.04 6.63 -11.09
C CYS A 38 -3.51 6.74 -10.69
N TYR A 39 -3.80 6.41 -9.43
CA TYR A 39 -5.15 6.52 -8.89
C TYR A 39 -5.51 7.93 -8.43
N ASN A 40 -4.51 8.79 -8.18
CA ASN A 40 -4.76 10.15 -7.73
C ASN A 40 -5.50 10.98 -8.78
N SER A 41 -6.60 11.61 -8.38
CA SER A 41 -7.40 12.54 -9.20
C SER A 41 -7.51 13.88 -8.48
N PRO A 42 -6.57 14.82 -8.71
CA PRO A 42 -6.63 16.14 -8.09
C PRO A 42 -7.93 16.87 -8.43
N THR A 43 -8.64 17.35 -7.40
CA THR A 43 -9.95 18.02 -7.59
C THR A 43 -9.83 19.50 -7.93
N GLY A 44 -8.61 20.06 -7.94
CA GLY A 44 -8.37 21.49 -8.10
C GLY A 44 -8.66 22.33 -6.84
N GLN A 45 -9.06 21.70 -5.73
CA GLN A 45 -9.19 22.36 -4.44
C GLN A 45 -7.82 22.84 -3.94
N ARG A 46 -7.83 23.81 -3.05
CA ARG A 46 -6.61 24.28 -2.40
C ARG A 46 -6.12 23.25 -1.40
N GLU A 47 -4.89 22.78 -1.57
CA GLU A 47 -4.21 21.92 -0.60
C GLU A 47 -3.94 22.67 0.71
N MET A 48 -3.82 21.93 1.81
CA MET A 48 -3.46 22.46 3.12
C MET A 48 -2.16 23.25 3.06
N THR A 49 -2.13 24.35 3.80
CA THR A 49 -0.90 25.11 4.06
C THR A 49 -0.01 24.34 5.05
N THR A 50 1.30 24.64 5.08
CA THR A 50 2.23 24.00 6.01
C THR A 50 1.81 24.14 7.48
N PRO A 51 1.31 25.29 7.99
CA PRO A 51 0.75 25.38 9.34
C PRO A 51 -0.44 24.43 9.58
N GLN A 52 -1.32 24.28 8.59
CA GLN A 52 -2.45 23.34 8.68
C GLN A 52 -1.98 21.87 8.69
N ILE A 53 -0.94 21.53 7.89
CA ILE A 53 -0.31 20.21 7.94
C ILE A 53 0.29 19.96 9.33
N PHE A 54 0.96 20.93 9.93
CA PHE A 54 1.51 20.81 11.29
C PHE A 54 0.42 20.62 12.34
N GLU A 55 -0.71 21.31 12.21
CA GLU A 55 -1.87 21.09 13.07
C GLU A 55 -2.43 19.67 12.92
N ALA A 56 -2.59 19.19 11.67
CA ALA A 56 -3.03 17.83 11.39
C ALA A 56 -2.07 16.79 11.99
N LEU A 57 -0.75 16.98 11.83
CA LEU A 57 0.26 16.10 12.42
C LEU A 57 0.16 16.02 13.95
N ARG A 58 -0.06 17.17 14.63
CA ARG A 58 -0.25 17.18 16.10
C ARG A 58 -1.50 16.40 16.49
N LYS A 59 -2.65 16.64 15.85
CA LYS A 59 -3.89 15.91 16.12
C LYS A 59 -3.74 14.39 15.94
N VAL A 60 -2.97 13.98 14.92
CA VAL A 60 -2.67 12.57 14.65
C VAL A 60 -1.74 11.97 15.71
N ALA A 61 -0.69 12.70 16.10
CA ALA A 61 0.25 12.27 17.13
C ALA A 61 -0.42 12.20 18.51
N ASP A 62 -1.21 13.21 18.90
CA ASP A 62 -1.95 13.26 20.17
C ASP A 62 -2.96 12.11 20.28
N PHE A 63 -3.47 11.62 19.15
CA PHE A 63 -4.32 10.43 19.14
C PHE A 63 -3.56 9.14 19.41
N GLY A 64 -2.25 9.12 19.24
CA GLY A 64 -1.37 7.98 19.54
C GLY A 64 -0.98 7.16 18.30
N VAL A 65 -1.04 7.73 17.11
CA VAL A 65 -0.49 7.11 15.90
C VAL A 65 1.02 6.97 16.03
N LEU A 66 1.53 5.75 15.80
CA LEU A 66 2.95 5.42 15.94
C LEU A 66 3.72 5.51 14.62
N TYR A 67 3.07 5.21 13.51
CA TYR A 67 3.69 5.11 12.19
C TYR A 67 3.01 6.06 11.22
N LEU A 68 3.77 7.01 10.69
CA LEU A 68 3.27 7.92 9.66
C LEU A 68 4.00 7.71 8.35
N THR A 69 3.24 7.43 7.29
CA THR A 69 3.75 7.38 5.92
C THR A 69 3.47 8.71 5.24
N LEU A 70 4.51 9.43 4.84
CA LEU A 70 4.37 10.59 3.96
C LEU A 70 4.36 10.13 2.51
N THR A 71 3.36 10.56 1.77
CA THR A 71 3.12 10.22 0.37
C THR A 71 2.31 11.32 -0.33
N GLY A 72 1.61 11.01 -1.41
CA GLY A 72 0.75 11.89 -2.16
C GLY A 72 0.86 11.64 -3.66
N GLY A 73 1.00 12.66 -4.48
CA GLY A 73 1.56 12.52 -5.82
C GLY A 73 3.03 12.12 -5.67
N GLU A 74 3.89 13.08 -5.33
CA GLU A 74 5.23 12.85 -4.80
C GLU A 74 5.44 13.75 -3.59
N ALA A 75 5.60 13.17 -2.42
CA ALA A 75 5.72 13.94 -1.17
C ALA A 75 6.83 14.99 -1.23
N MET A 76 7.96 14.66 -1.85
CA MET A 76 9.11 15.57 -1.99
C MET A 76 8.87 16.73 -2.97
N CYS A 77 7.76 16.73 -3.72
CA CYS A 77 7.31 17.88 -4.50
C CYS A 77 6.57 18.95 -3.66
N HIS A 78 6.26 18.66 -2.39
CA HIS A 78 5.79 19.68 -1.48
C HIS A 78 6.95 20.61 -1.11
N ARG A 79 6.76 21.93 -1.25
CA ARG A 79 7.82 22.93 -1.03
C ARG A 79 8.46 22.86 0.36
N ASP A 80 7.68 22.50 1.37
CA ASP A 80 8.10 22.42 2.78
C ASP A 80 8.23 20.95 3.26
N PHE A 81 8.49 20.02 2.33
CA PHE A 81 8.61 18.59 2.63
C PHE A 81 9.54 18.31 3.82
N TRP A 82 10.70 18.94 3.84
CA TRP A 82 11.70 18.72 4.88
C TRP A 82 11.19 19.09 6.26
N ALA A 83 10.57 20.27 6.38
CA ALA A 83 9.99 20.74 7.64
C ALA A 83 8.84 19.82 8.11
N ILE A 84 8.03 19.30 7.19
CA ILE A 84 6.94 18.35 7.49
C ILE A 84 7.50 17.02 7.99
N ALA A 85 8.55 16.50 7.34
CA ALA A 85 9.19 15.26 7.73
C ALA A 85 9.90 15.39 9.11
N GLU A 86 10.59 16.50 9.34
CA GLU A 86 11.23 16.82 10.61
C GLU A 86 10.19 16.95 11.74
N GLU A 87 9.06 17.63 11.49
CA GLU A 87 7.95 17.75 12.46
C GLU A 87 7.33 16.39 12.78
N THR A 88 7.15 15.53 11.78
CA THR A 88 6.69 14.14 11.98
C THR A 88 7.59 13.40 12.99
N ARG A 89 8.91 13.52 12.82
CA ARG A 89 9.89 12.92 13.71
C ARG A 89 9.90 13.57 15.11
N ARG A 90 9.79 14.89 15.17
CA ARG A 90 9.74 15.67 16.42
C ARG A 90 8.53 15.27 17.29
N LEU A 91 7.41 14.94 16.66
CA LEU A 91 6.20 14.44 17.32
C LEU A 91 6.28 12.97 17.76
N GLY A 92 7.42 12.31 17.54
CA GLY A 92 7.67 10.93 18.02
C GLY A 92 7.12 9.84 17.10
N MET A 93 6.57 10.17 15.93
CA MET A 93 6.09 9.18 14.99
C MET A 93 7.25 8.58 14.17
N ALA A 94 7.20 7.27 13.94
CA ALA A 94 8.12 6.58 13.04
C ALA A 94 7.78 6.93 11.59
N LEU A 95 8.69 7.66 10.94
CA LEU A 95 8.52 8.13 9.57
C LEU A 95 8.72 6.99 8.57
N ARG A 96 7.77 6.79 7.68
CA ARG A 96 7.90 6.08 6.40
C ARG A 96 7.77 7.08 5.26
N LEU A 97 8.44 6.80 4.15
CA LEU A 97 8.34 7.63 2.95
C LEU A 97 8.04 6.75 1.74
N TYR A 98 6.97 7.07 1.01
CA TYR A 98 6.69 6.49 -0.31
C TYR A 98 7.06 7.51 -1.38
N SER A 99 7.88 7.09 -2.34
CA SER A 99 8.43 8.00 -3.35
C SER A 99 8.71 7.28 -4.67
N ASN A 100 8.69 8.04 -5.76
CA ASN A 100 9.17 7.58 -7.06
C ASN A 100 10.72 7.59 -7.17
N GLY A 101 11.42 8.08 -6.16
CA GLY A 101 12.88 8.11 -6.07
C GLY A 101 13.56 9.19 -6.91
N TYR A 102 12.88 9.83 -7.84
CA TYR A 102 13.49 10.70 -8.85
C TYR A 102 14.42 11.78 -8.27
N LEU A 103 14.02 12.44 -7.19
CA LEU A 103 14.81 13.49 -6.55
C LEU A 103 15.99 12.92 -5.74
N MET A 104 15.87 11.70 -5.23
CA MET A 104 16.94 11.02 -4.47
C MET A 104 18.06 10.45 -5.37
N ALA A 105 17.95 10.60 -6.69
CA ALA A 105 19.09 10.39 -7.62
C ALA A 105 20.23 11.37 -7.36
N ASP A 106 19.95 12.51 -6.73
CA ASP A 106 20.98 13.40 -6.18
C ASP A 106 21.48 12.82 -4.84
N PRO A 107 22.78 12.50 -4.70
CA PRO A 107 23.34 11.96 -3.46
C PRO A 107 23.13 12.86 -2.24
N ALA A 108 23.12 14.19 -2.43
CA ALA A 108 22.87 15.13 -1.33
C ALA A 108 21.43 15.03 -0.80
N VAL A 109 20.47 14.81 -1.70
CA VAL A 109 19.06 14.59 -1.32
C VAL A 109 18.91 13.25 -0.60
N ALA A 110 19.54 12.19 -1.10
CA ALA A 110 19.52 10.88 -0.44
C ALA A 110 20.16 10.92 0.96
N ALA A 111 21.29 11.62 1.12
CA ALA A 111 21.93 11.83 2.42
C ALA A 111 21.02 12.62 3.38
N ARG A 112 20.30 13.62 2.89
CA ARG A 112 19.35 14.38 3.72
C ARG A 112 18.15 13.54 4.13
N VAL A 113 17.65 12.63 3.26
CA VAL A 113 16.62 11.62 3.62
C VAL A 113 17.16 10.70 4.71
N ALA A 114 18.40 10.22 4.60
CA ALA A 114 19.01 9.37 5.62
C ALA A 114 19.10 10.09 6.98
N ALA A 115 19.39 11.38 7.00
CA ALA A 115 19.45 12.20 8.22
C ALA A 115 18.09 12.35 8.93
N LEU A 116 16.97 12.13 8.25
CA LEU A 116 15.64 12.04 8.87
C LEU A 116 15.45 10.74 9.66
N HIS A 117 16.35 9.77 9.54
CA HIS A 117 16.24 8.43 10.13
C HIS A 117 14.86 7.79 9.87
N PRO A 118 14.43 7.68 8.60
CA PRO A 118 13.16 7.03 8.30
C PRO A 118 13.21 5.57 8.72
N MET A 119 12.09 5.07 9.21
CA MET A 119 11.94 3.63 9.51
C MET A 119 12.12 2.80 8.23
N GLU A 120 11.65 3.36 7.10
CA GLU A 120 11.68 2.72 5.79
C GLU A 120 11.38 3.74 4.69
N VAL A 121 12.04 3.58 3.55
CA VAL A 121 11.70 4.29 2.30
C VAL A 121 11.26 3.24 1.28
N GLU A 122 10.03 3.37 0.77
CA GLU A 122 9.52 2.54 -0.32
C GLU A 122 9.67 3.30 -1.64
N ILE A 123 10.42 2.73 -2.57
CA ILE A 123 10.65 3.30 -3.90
C ILE A 123 9.84 2.54 -4.94
N SER A 124 9.09 3.28 -5.75
CA SER A 124 8.32 2.71 -6.86
C SER A 124 9.21 2.50 -8.08
N ILE A 125 9.21 1.27 -8.63
CA ILE A 125 9.82 0.94 -9.93
C ILE A 125 8.74 0.35 -10.84
N HIS A 126 8.77 0.68 -12.13
CA HIS A 126 7.67 0.33 -13.04
C HIS A 126 8.12 -0.50 -14.25
N GLY A 127 9.30 -1.10 -14.18
CA GLY A 127 9.89 -1.97 -15.20
C GLY A 127 11.36 -2.19 -14.95
N SER A 128 11.96 -3.11 -15.69
CA SER A 128 13.38 -3.48 -15.56
C SER A 128 14.30 -2.65 -16.47
N ARG A 129 13.71 -1.83 -17.34
CA ARG A 129 14.41 -1.05 -18.38
C ARG A 129 13.69 0.28 -18.67
N PRO A 130 14.39 1.25 -19.32
CA PRO A 130 13.79 2.55 -19.61
C PRO A 130 12.48 2.47 -20.37
N GLU A 131 12.37 1.59 -21.37
CA GLU A 131 11.23 1.52 -22.30
C GLU A 131 9.93 1.22 -21.55
N SER A 132 9.92 0.25 -20.65
CA SER A 132 8.74 -0.14 -19.87
C SER A 132 8.46 0.85 -18.74
N HIS A 133 9.49 1.23 -17.97
CA HIS A 133 9.36 2.16 -16.86
C HIS A 133 8.87 3.54 -17.33
N GLU A 134 9.48 4.09 -18.36
CA GLU A 134 9.18 5.43 -18.87
C GLU A 134 7.88 5.48 -19.68
N ALA A 135 7.48 4.35 -20.29
CA ALA A 135 6.14 4.23 -20.88
C ALA A 135 5.04 4.38 -19.83
N LEU A 136 5.29 3.97 -18.59
CA LEU A 136 4.34 4.10 -17.47
C LEU A 136 4.44 5.46 -16.77
N THR A 137 5.64 5.95 -16.47
CA THR A 137 5.84 7.22 -15.75
C THR A 137 5.66 8.46 -16.63
N LYS A 138 5.77 8.31 -17.97
CA LYS A 138 5.77 9.39 -18.98
C LYS A 138 6.90 10.40 -18.81
N ILE A 139 7.96 10.04 -18.11
CA ILE A 139 9.12 10.92 -17.86
C ILE A 139 10.40 10.23 -18.35
N LYS A 140 10.98 10.82 -19.41
CA LYS A 140 12.27 10.35 -19.96
C LYS A 140 13.39 10.47 -18.95
N GLY A 141 14.21 9.42 -18.81
CA GLY A 141 15.31 9.35 -17.84
C GLY A 141 14.87 9.01 -16.41
N SER A 142 13.57 8.76 -16.17
CA SER A 142 13.09 8.40 -14.84
C SER A 142 13.60 7.04 -14.38
N PHE A 143 13.73 6.06 -15.25
CA PHE A 143 14.31 4.76 -14.90
C PHE A 143 15.71 4.89 -14.32
N ALA A 144 16.61 5.57 -15.03
CA ALA A 144 18.00 5.75 -14.59
C ALA A 144 18.07 6.50 -13.24
N LYS A 145 17.20 7.50 -13.04
CA LYS A 145 17.11 8.23 -11.76
C LYS A 145 16.58 7.37 -10.63
N THR A 146 15.55 6.55 -10.87
CA THR A 146 15.03 5.63 -9.86
C THR A 146 16.10 4.62 -9.43
N VAL A 147 16.81 4.00 -10.39
CA VAL A 147 17.91 3.07 -10.07
C VAL A 147 19.02 3.79 -9.28
N LYS A 148 19.40 5.01 -9.72
CA LYS A 148 20.43 5.80 -9.02
C LYS A 148 19.99 6.18 -7.59
N ALA A 149 18.72 6.48 -7.38
CA ALA A 149 18.17 6.73 -6.04
C ALA A 149 18.31 5.52 -5.12
N LEU A 150 18.04 4.30 -5.63
CA LEU A 150 18.22 3.07 -4.86
C LEU A 150 19.68 2.89 -4.43
N GLU A 151 20.63 3.07 -5.35
CA GLU A 151 22.07 3.01 -5.05
C GLU A 151 22.46 4.01 -3.96
N ASN A 152 22.03 5.28 -4.09
CA ASN A 152 22.35 6.35 -3.15
C ASN A 152 21.75 6.09 -1.76
N LEU A 153 20.49 5.63 -1.68
CA LEU A 153 19.83 5.33 -0.40
C LEU A 153 20.47 4.13 0.30
N VAL A 154 20.80 3.07 -0.45
CA VAL A 154 21.53 1.91 0.10
C VAL A 154 22.90 2.33 0.62
N ALA A 155 23.66 3.11 -0.17
CA ALA A 155 24.95 3.64 0.26
C ALA A 155 24.87 4.54 1.50
N ALA A 156 23.75 5.25 1.67
CA ALA A 156 23.47 6.07 2.86
C ALA A 156 22.91 5.26 4.06
N GLY A 157 22.80 3.93 3.96
CA GLY A 157 22.36 3.05 5.04
C GLY A 157 20.85 3.12 5.32
N VAL A 158 20.05 3.63 4.39
CA VAL A 158 18.60 3.69 4.53
C VAL A 158 17.99 2.31 4.26
N LYS A 159 17.04 1.88 5.08
CA LYS A 159 16.24 0.70 4.80
C LYS A 159 15.29 1.01 3.64
N VAL A 160 15.52 0.37 2.48
CA VAL A 160 14.75 0.56 1.26
C VAL A 160 13.97 -0.71 0.91
N ASN A 161 12.71 -0.55 0.52
CA ASN A 161 11.92 -1.56 -0.16
C ASN A 161 11.58 -1.09 -1.57
N LEU A 162 11.56 -2.02 -2.52
CA LEU A 162 11.04 -1.77 -3.86
C LEU A 162 9.56 -2.14 -3.92
N LYS A 163 8.78 -1.30 -4.59
CA LYS A 163 7.39 -1.58 -4.95
C LYS A 163 7.24 -1.54 -6.47
N CYS A 164 6.74 -2.63 -7.05
CA CYS A 164 6.48 -2.72 -8.47
C CYS A 164 5.01 -3.05 -8.72
N PRO A 165 4.16 -2.06 -9.04
CA PRO A 165 2.83 -2.33 -9.56
C PRO A 165 2.93 -3.08 -10.89
N ILE A 166 2.24 -4.20 -10.99
CA ILE A 166 2.22 -5.01 -12.22
C ILE A 166 1.16 -4.45 -13.15
N THR A 167 1.58 -4.11 -14.35
CA THR A 167 0.71 -3.67 -15.43
C THR A 167 0.93 -4.56 -16.66
N ARG A 168 0.06 -4.46 -17.65
CA ARG A 168 0.23 -5.13 -18.95
C ARG A 168 1.56 -4.77 -19.64
N LEU A 169 2.13 -3.59 -19.36
CA LEU A 169 3.35 -3.12 -19.98
C LEU A 169 4.64 -3.67 -19.36
N ASN A 170 4.60 -4.11 -18.10
CA ASN A 170 5.77 -4.63 -17.39
C ASN A 170 5.59 -6.07 -16.87
N GLN A 171 4.43 -6.71 -17.10
CA GLN A 171 4.11 -8.03 -16.55
C GLN A 171 5.15 -9.12 -16.88
N ASN A 172 5.87 -8.99 -17.99
CA ASN A 172 6.86 -9.97 -18.43
C ASN A 172 8.29 -9.66 -17.94
N GLU A 173 8.47 -8.65 -17.07
CA GLU A 173 9.79 -8.18 -16.61
C GLU A 173 10.01 -8.36 -15.10
N LEU A 174 9.19 -9.17 -14.43
CA LEU A 174 9.21 -9.25 -12.96
C LEU A 174 10.49 -9.89 -12.43
N PHE A 175 11.05 -10.86 -13.13
CA PHE A 175 12.31 -11.50 -12.74
C PHE A 175 13.48 -10.53 -12.87
N GLU A 176 13.53 -9.77 -13.93
CA GLU A 176 14.56 -8.74 -14.15
C GLU A 176 14.44 -7.59 -13.14
N VAL A 177 13.21 -7.21 -12.75
CA VAL A 177 12.98 -6.25 -11.66
C VAL A 177 13.49 -6.82 -10.33
N ARG A 178 13.24 -8.10 -10.04
CA ARG A 178 13.79 -8.78 -8.88
C ARG A 178 15.32 -8.78 -8.92
N ASP A 179 15.93 -9.05 -10.08
CA ASP A 179 17.39 -9.04 -10.24
C ASP A 179 18.01 -7.66 -9.97
N ILE A 180 17.29 -6.56 -10.28
CA ILE A 180 17.70 -5.21 -9.86
C ILE A 180 17.72 -5.11 -8.33
N ALA A 181 16.66 -5.57 -7.66
CA ALA A 181 16.59 -5.55 -6.21
C ALA A 181 17.68 -6.42 -5.57
N ASP A 182 17.89 -7.64 -6.09
CA ASP A 182 18.86 -8.61 -5.56
C ASP A 182 20.30 -8.08 -5.64
N ARG A 183 20.67 -7.41 -6.74
CA ARG A 183 21.99 -6.78 -6.88
C ARG A 183 22.28 -5.71 -5.81
N LEU A 184 21.23 -5.08 -5.29
CA LEU A 184 21.34 -4.04 -4.25
C LEU A 184 21.05 -4.57 -2.84
N GLY A 185 20.81 -5.88 -2.68
CA GLY A 185 20.43 -6.49 -1.41
C GLY A 185 19.04 -6.07 -0.92
N LEU A 186 18.18 -5.63 -1.81
CA LEU A 186 16.84 -5.14 -1.52
C LEU A 186 15.78 -6.25 -1.65
N PHE A 187 14.61 -5.96 -1.10
CA PHE A 187 13.41 -6.75 -1.32
C PHE A 187 12.45 -6.00 -2.24
N VAL A 188 11.82 -6.70 -3.18
CA VAL A 188 10.77 -6.15 -4.04
C VAL A 188 9.43 -6.75 -3.72
N THR A 189 8.40 -5.91 -3.63
CA THR A 189 6.99 -6.30 -3.52
C THR A 189 6.30 -6.02 -4.85
N PHE A 190 5.71 -7.04 -5.43
CA PHE A 190 4.89 -6.92 -6.63
C PHE A 190 3.42 -6.76 -6.25
N ASP A 191 2.74 -5.81 -6.88
CA ASP A 191 1.30 -5.57 -6.67
C ASP A 191 0.54 -5.79 -7.98
N ALA A 192 -0.27 -6.84 -8.01
CA ALA A 192 -1.02 -7.23 -9.20
C ALA A 192 -2.38 -6.52 -9.32
N VAL A 193 -2.71 -5.60 -8.38
CA VAL A 193 -3.99 -4.89 -8.38
C VAL A 193 -3.80 -3.46 -8.87
N ILE A 194 -4.41 -3.13 -9.99
CA ILE A 194 -4.56 -1.74 -10.43
C ILE A 194 -5.81 -1.17 -9.75
N THR A 195 -5.62 -0.13 -8.95
CA THR A 195 -6.70 0.54 -8.22
C THR A 195 -7.41 1.54 -9.13
N PRO A 196 -8.75 1.59 -9.17
CA PRO A 196 -9.49 2.66 -9.84
C PRO A 196 -9.05 4.05 -9.37
N LYS A 197 -9.28 5.08 -10.18
CA LYS A 197 -9.00 6.45 -9.76
C LYS A 197 -9.95 6.92 -8.66
N ASP A 198 -9.49 7.87 -7.88
CA ASP A 198 -10.21 8.44 -6.73
C ASP A 198 -11.55 9.09 -7.10
N ASP A 199 -11.68 9.56 -8.34
CA ASP A 199 -12.91 10.14 -8.90
C ASP A 199 -13.86 9.10 -9.53
N GLY A 200 -13.49 7.81 -9.46
CA GLY A 200 -14.26 6.71 -10.03
C GLY A 200 -13.96 6.44 -11.51
N ASP A 201 -13.04 7.17 -12.15
CA ASP A 201 -12.64 6.89 -13.54
C ASP A 201 -11.93 5.54 -13.63
N LEU A 202 -12.40 4.70 -14.54
CA LEU A 202 -11.89 3.36 -14.82
C LEU A 202 -11.05 3.30 -16.11
N SER A 203 -10.80 4.44 -16.76
CA SER A 203 -10.15 4.51 -18.09
C SER A 203 -8.79 3.83 -18.15
N HIS A 204 -8.01 3.84 -17.05
CA HIS A 204 -6.69 3.21 -16.97
C HIS A 204 -6.73 1.72 -16.61
N MET A 205 -7.90 1.15 -16.32
CA MET A 205 -8.04 -0.27 -15.97
C MET A 205 -7.66 -1.22 -17.10
N HIS A 206 -7.58 -0.75 -18.35
CA HIS A 206 -7.02 -1.50 -19.48
C HIS A 206 -5.53 -1.84 -19.30
N LEU A 207 -4.82 -1.15 -18.37
CA LEU A 207 -3.44 -1.47 -18.01
C LEU A 207 -3.32 -2.65 -17.04
N ARG A 208 -4.43 -3.17 -16.52
CA ARG A 208 -4.45 -4.37 -15.69
C ARG A 208 -3.71 -5.52 -16.40
N PRO A 209 -2.94 -6.35 -15.66
CA PRO A 209 -2.30 -7.52 -16.23
C PRO A 209 -3.32 -8.45 -16.90
N ASP A 210 -2.87 -9.21 -17.89
CA ASP A 210 -3.71 -10.20 -18.55
C ASP A 210 -4.12 -11.31 -17.60
N ASP A 211 -5.32 -11.87 -17.79
CA ASP A 211 -5.83 -12.94 -16.94
C ASP A 211 -4.92 -14.18 -16.99
N ALA A 212 -4.43 -14.55 -18.19
CA ALA A 212 -3.48 -15.65 -18.35
C ALA A 212 -2.15 -15.39 -17.61
N PHE A 213 -1.68 -14.15 -17.59
CA PHE A 213 -0.51 -13.75 -16.81
C PHE A 213 -0.80 -13.87 -15.30
N LEU A 214 -1.95 -13.39 -14.82
CA LEU A 214 -2.32 -13.48 -13.39
C LEU A 214 -2.42 -14.92 -12.90
N GLU A 215 -2.98 -15.82 -13.71
CA GLU A 215 -2.98 -17.26 -13.40
C GLU A 215 -1.57 -17.81 -13.22
N LYS A 216 -0.66 -17.46 -14.14
CA LYS A 216 0.74 -17.88 -14.08
C LYS A 216 1.49 -17.24 -12.91
N TYR A 217 1.30 -15.94 -12.70
CA TYR A 217 1.94 -15.20 -11.60
C TYR A 217 1.60 -15.80 -10.24
N TRP A 218 0.30 -15.98 -9.94
CA TRP A 218 -0.12 -16.52 -8.66
C TRP A 218 0.14 -18.03 -8.52
N GLY A 219 -0.04 -18.78 -9.62
CA GLY A 219 0.06 -20.25 -9.61
C GLY A 219 1.47 -20.80 -9.66
N GLU A 220 2.38 -20.13 -10.38
CA GLU A 220 3.70 -20.65 -10.67
C GLU A 220 4.83 -19.74 -10.18
N TRP A 221 4.76 -18.44 -10.50
CA TRP A 221 5.87 -17.51 -10.32
C TRP A 221 5.96 -16.89 -8.95
N TYR A 222 4.86 -16.82 -8.21
CA TYR A 222 4.83 -16.10 -6.93
C TYR A 222 5.90 -16.61 -5.95
N ALA A 223 5.96 -17.92 -5.75
CA ALA A 223 6.91 -18.51 -4.81
C ALA A 223 8.36 -18.22 -5.21
N ASP A 224 8.69 -18.32 -6.51
CA ASP A 224 10.03 -18.01 -7.00
C ASP A 224 10.36 -16.53 -6.83
N LEU A 225 9.50 -15.62 -7.29
CA LEU A 225 9.68 -14.17 -7.16
C LEU A 225 9.78 -13.71 -5.70
N HIS A 226 9.13 -14.40 -4.76
CA HIS A 226 9.09 -14.06 -3.34
C HIS A 226 9.94 -14.98 -2.46
N ARG A 227 10.99 -15.58 -3.01
CA ARG A 227 11.99 -16.40 -2.28
C ARG A 227 11.36 -17.53 -1.47
N GLY A 228 10.49 -18.31 -2.11
CA GLY A 228 9.81 -19.45 -1.51
C GLY A 228 8.58 -19.12 -0.67
N LYS A 229 8.20 -17.84 -0.55
CA LYS A 229 6.95 -17.48 0.13
C LYS A 229 5.74 -17.81 -0.74
N LEU A 230 4.71 -18.35 -0.12
CA LEU A 230 3.44 -18.62 -0.80
C LEU A 230 2.59 -17.34 -0.92
N PRO A 231 1.69 -17.30 -1.92
CA PRO A 231 0.73 -16.22 -2.02
C PRO A 231 -0.06 -16.05 -0.71
N PRO A 232 -0.38 -14.81 -0.30
CA PRO A 232 -1.15 -14.59 0.91
C PRO A 232 -2.57 -15.16 0.76
N LYS A 233 -3.08 -15.78 1.82
CA LYS A 233 -4.46 -16.27 1.88
C LYS A 233 -5.46 -15.21 2.33
N THR A 234 -4.97 -14.11 2.86
CA THR A 234 -5.81 -13.00 3.37
C THR A 234 -5.13 -11.67 3.09
N ASN A 235 -5.86 -10.58 3.17
CA ASN A 235 -5.27 -9.25 3.09
C ASN A 235 -4.25 -9.03 4.21
N HIS A 236 -3.08 -8.50 3.86
CA HIS A 236 -2.03 -8.18 4.84
C HIS A 236 -2.42 -7.08 5.84
N CYS A 237 -3.52 -6.39 5.62
CA CYS A 237 -4.06 -5.42 6.56
C CYS A 237 -4.94 -6.04 7.65
N ALA A 238 -5.29 -7.34 7.54
CA ALA A 238 -6.06 -8.05 8.55
C ALA A 238 -5.14 -8.73 9.57
N ALA A 239 -5.53 -8.73 10.85
CA ALA A 239 -4.91 -9.59 11.84
C ALA A 239 -5.23 -11.05 11.52
N GLU A 240 -4.31 -11.97 11.82
CA GLU A 240 -4.51 -13.40 11.62
C GLU A 240 -5.69 -13.89 12.48
N GLY A 241 -6.65 -14.60 11.86
CA GLY A 241 -7.87 -15.02 12.53
C GLY A 241 -8.88 -13.91 12.81
N ALA A 242 -8.69 -12.71 12.23
CA ALA A 242 -9.61 -11.60 12.41
C ALA A 242 -10.98 -11.90 11.76
N SER A 243 -12.04 -11.43 12.41
CA SER A 243 -13.42 -11.50 11.89
C SER A 243 -13.67 -10.52 10.73
N ALA A 244 -12.74 -9.62 10.44
CA ALA A 244 -12.84 -8.63 9.37
C ALA A 244 -11.91 -8.97 8.20
N ASN A 245 -12.36 -8.68 6.98
CA ASN A 245 -11.60 -8.94 5.75
C ASN A 245 -10.29 -8.14 5.68
N CYS A 246 -10.28 -6.90 6.18
CA CYS A 246 -9.09 -6.03 6.19
C CYS A 246 -9.13 -5.03 7.35
N GLY A 247 -8.06 -4.24 7.50
CA GLY A 247 -7.91 -3.24 8.57
C GLY A 247 -8.52 -1.86 8.27
N THR A 248 -9.32 -1.71 7.21
CA THR A 248 -9.92 -0.43 6.85
C THR A 248 -10.75 0.16 8.01
N GLY A 249 -10.51 1.42 8.36
CA GLY A 249 -11.14 2.07 9.50
C GLY A 249 -10.83 1.45 10.87
N ARG A 250 -9.85 0.54 10.99
CA ARG A 250 -9.44 -0.12 12.25
C ARG A 250 -7.97 0.12 12.58
N SER A 251 -7.06 -0.33 11.73
CA SER A 251 -5.61 -0.32 12.01
C SER A 251 -4.90 0.91 11.46
N GLY A 252 -5.57 1.68 10.61
CA GLY A 252 -5.01 2.88 10.00
C GLY A 252 -6.07 3.68 9.24
N PHE A 253 -5.65 4.84 8.74
CA PHE A 253 -6.45 5.76 7.94
C PHE A 253 -5.55 6.53 6.96
N THR A 254 -6.18 7.26 6.04
CA THR A 254 -5.49 8.17 5.12
C THR A 254 -5.97 9.60 5.35
N LEU A 255 -5.05 10.56 5.28
CA LEU A 255 -5.34 11.99 5.13
C LEU A 255 -4.97 12.39 3.71
N ASP A 256 -5.88 13.06 3.02
CA ASP A 256 -5.60 13.64 1.71
C ASP A 256 -5.05 15.09 1.84
N PRO A 257 -4.54 15.70 0.76
CA PRO A 257 -3.98 17.05 0.81
C PRO A 257 -5.00 18.16 1.15
N TYR A 258 -6.28 17.85 1.10
CA TYR A 258 -7.38 18.76 1.45
C TYR A 258 -7.81 18.66 2.92
N GLY A 259 -7.17 17.76 3.68
CA GLY A 259 -7.48 17.50 5.09
C GLY A 259 -8.61 16.50 5.30
N ASN A 260 -9.12 15.84 4.26
CA ASN A 260 -10.14 14.83 4.44
C ASN A 260 -9.56 13.58 5.11
N ILE A 261 -10.28 13.05 6.08
CA ILE A 261 -10.00 11.79 6.75
C ILE A 261 -10.73 10.69 6.00
N LEU A 262 -9.99 9.67 5.58
CA LEU A 262 -10.48 8.54 4.79
C LEU A 262 -10.16 7.23 5.52
N PRO A 263 -11.04 6.21 5.48
CA PRO A 263 -10.79 4.92 6.14
C PRO A 263 -9.55 4.18 5.62
N CYS A 264 -9.23 4.37 4.35
CA CYS A 264 -8.11 3.75 3.66
C CYS A 264 -7.84 4.50 2.34
N VAL A 265 -6.64 4.37 1.80
CA VAL A 265 -6.25 4.96 0.51
C VAL A 265 -7.14 4.50 -0.66
N ALA A 266 -7.59 3.24 -0.66
CA ALA A 266 -8.45 2.69 -1.71
C ALA A 266 -9.95 2.79 -1.40
N PHE A 267 -10.35 3.18 -0.19
CA PHE A 267 -11.74 3.30 0.22
C PHE A 267 -12.02 4.74 0.61
N ARG A 268 -12.39 5.57 -0.38
CA ARG A 268 -12.36 7.03 -0.33
C ARG A 268 -13.61 7.68 0.29
N ARG A 269 -14.34 6.99 1.15
CA ARG A 269 -15.48 7.56 1.88
C ARG A 269 -14.99 8.61 2.88
N LYS A 270 -15.43 9.86 2.72
CA LYS A 270 -15.05 10.95 3.62
C LYS A 270 -15.65 10.75 5.01
N VAL A 271 -14.80 10.62 6.02
CA VAL A 271 -15.17 10.53 7.45
C VAL A 271 -15.41 11.91 8.05
N GLY A 272 -14.62 12.88 7.65
CA GLY A 272 -14.64 14.27 8.08
C GLY A 272 -13.41 15.01 7.56
N ASN A 273 -13.17 16.23 8.06
CA ASN A 273 -11.97 16.99 7.73
C ASN A 273 -11.17 17.29 9.01
N ILE A 274 -9.86 17.02 8.97
CA ILE A 274 -8.96 17.15 10.14
C ILE A 274 -8.88 18.57 10.68
N LEU A 275 -9.12 19.58 9.82
CA LEU A 275 -9.10 21.00 10.19
C LEU A 275 -10.40 21.47 10.84
N GLU A 276 -11.51 20.75 10.63
CA GLU A 276 -12.85 21.10 11.09
C GLU A 276 -13.22 20.38 12.40
N ILE A 277 -12.35 19.51 12.92
CA ILE A 277 -12.63 18.72 14.12
C ILE A 277 -11.79 19.21 15.31
N ASP A 278 -12.38 19.24 16.49
CA ASP A 278 -11.68 19.54 17.74
C ASP A 278 -10.89 18.33 18.25
N SER A 279 -11.41 17.12 18.05
CA SER A 279 -10.81 15.89 18.54
C SER A 279 -10.86 14.77 17.50
N PHE A 280 -9.68 14.32 17.08
CA PHE A 280 -9.57 13.16 16.20
C PHE A 280 -10.12 11.87 16.88
N ALA A 281 -9.93 11.74 18.20
CA ALA A 281 -10.44 10.60 18.94
C ALA A 281 -11.98 10.50 18.92
N GLN A 282 -12.67 11.65 18.96
CA GLN A 282 -14.13 11.67 18.91
C GLN A 282 -14.64 11.22 17.55
N ILE A 283 -14.10 11.78 16.46
CA ILE A 283 -14.52 11.40 15.11
C ILE A 283 -14.19 9.92 14.82
N TRP A 284 -13.02 9.46 15.23
CA TRP A 284 -12.61 8.07 15.02
C TRP A 284 -13.51 7.05 15.72
N ARG A 285 -13.98 7.39 16.92
CA ARG A 285 -14.86 6.50 17.70
C ARG A 285 -16.31 6.57 17.27
N ASN A 286 -16.81 7.75 16.92
CA ASN A 286 -18.24 8.01 16.81
C ASN A 286 -18.74 8.22 15.38
N SER A 287 -17.84 8.29 14.37
CA SER A 287 -18.26 8.50 12.99
C SER A 287 -19.13 7.35 12.47
N PRO A 288 -20.35 7.63 12.00
CA PRO A 288 -21.22 6.61 11.41
C PRO A 288 -20.59 5.99 10.16
N VAL A 289 -19.81 6.77 9.38
CA VAL A 289 -19.07 6.26 8.22
C VAL A 289 -18.05 5.20 8.62
N LEU A 290 -17.30 5.43 9.72
CA LEU A 290 -16.33 4.44 10.20
C LEU A 290 -16.99 3.19 10.77
N HIS A 291 -18.14 3.35 11.43
CA HIS A 291 -18.93 2.20 11.92
C HIS A 291 -19.39 1.35 10.73
N GLU A 292 -20.00 1.96 9.72
CA GLU A 292 -20.45 1.27 8.51
C GLU A 292 -19.28 0.56 7.80
N VAL A 293 -18.15 1.24 7.61
CA VAL A 293 -16.96 0.66 6.96
C VAL A 293 -16.39 -0.54 7.73
N ARG A 294 -16.39 -0.48 9.08
CA ARG A 294 -15.98 -1.60 9.92
C ARG A 294 -16.93 -2.79 9.82
N ASP A 295 -18.21 -2.53 9.74
CA ASP A 295 -19.24 -3.57 9.57
C ASP A 295 -19.17 -4.20 8.17
N LEU A 296 -18.96 -3.40 7.12
CA LEU A 296 -18.73 -3.88 5.77
C LEU A 296 -17.50 -4.81 5.70
N ALA A 297 -16.41 -4.49 6.42
CA ALA A 297 -15.23 -5.35 6.46
C ALA A 297 -15.51 -6.71 7.14
N VAL A 298 -16.40 -6.76 8.13
CA VAL A 298 -16.85 -8.02 8.76
C VAL A 298 -17.76 -8.78 7.80
N GLN A 299 -18.76 -8.12 7.20
CA GLN A 299 -19.67 -8.74 6.23
C GLN A 299 -18.92 -9.31 5.02
N ALA A 300 -17.92 -8.58 4.52
CA ALA A 300 -17.08 -9.07 3.44
C ALA A 300 -16.36 -10.38 3.84
N ARG A 301 -15.81 -10.45 5.07
CA ARG A 301 -15.17 -11.70 5.54
C ARG A 301 -16.18 -12.85 5.61
N GLN A 302 -17.34 -12.64 6.19
CA GLN A 302 -18.40 -13.64 6.27
C GLN A 302 -18.85 -14.13 4.89
N ARG A 303 -19.01 -13.21 3.92
CA ARG A 303 -19.39 -13.53 2.55
C ARG A 303 -18.32 -14.35 1.83
N LEU A 304 -17.05 -13.97 1.99
CA LEU A 304 -15.91 -14.68 1.41
C LEU A 304 -15.75 -16.07 2.04
N ASP A 305 -15.99 -16.24 3.33
CA ASP A 305 -15.90 -17.55 4.01
C ASP A 305 -16.94 -18.55 3.48
N GLN A 306 -18.05 -18.09 2.95
CA GLN A 306 -19.06 -18.92 2.30
C GLN A 306 -18.74 -19.24 0.83
N HIS A 307 -17.75 -18.59 0.24
CA HIS A 307 -17.37 -18.81 -1.15
C HIS A 307 -16.42 -20.02 -1.24
N GLU A 308 -16.52 -20.81 -2.32
CA GLU A 308 -15.68 -22.02 -2.55
C GLU A 308 -14.16 -21.76 -2.53
N ASN A 309 -13.74 -20.53 -2.83
CA ASN A 309 -12.35 -20.05 -2.82
C ASN A 309 -12.07 -19.11 -1.63
N GLY A 310 -12.96 -19.05 -0.64
CA GLY A 310 -12.95 -18.08 0.47
C GLY A 310 -11.59 -17.85 1.13
N PRO A 311 -10.85 -18.93 1.52
CA PRO A 311 -9.55 -18.78 2.17
C PRO A 311 -8.44 -18.17 1.31
N TYR A 312 -8.67 -18.00 0.02
CA TYR A 312 -7.64 -17.57 -0.95
C TYR A 312 -7.86 -16.17 -1.49
N PHE A 313 -8.91 -15.47 -1.01
CA PHE A 313 -9.17 -14.11 -1.45
C PHE A 313 -8.25 -13.09 -0.79
N THR A 314 -7.65 -12.24 -1.62
CA THR A 314 -7.22 -10.90 -1.26
C THR A 314 -8.23 -9.92 -1.86
N PHE A 315 -9.15 -9.42 -1.04
CA PHE A 315 -10.31 -8.67 -1.50
C PHE A 315 -10.29 -7.24 -0.97
N CYS A 316 -10.51 -6.25 -1.84
CA CYS A 316 -10.54 -4.83 -1.48
C CYS A 316 -11.95 -4.26 -1.64
N LEU A 317 -12.56 -3.82 -0.51
CA LEU A 317 -13.88 -3.18 -0.51
C LEU A 317 -13.91 -1.90 -1.34
N GLY A 318 -12.87 -1.07 -1.28
CA GLY A 318 -12.81 0.18 -2.04
C GLY A 318 -12.76 -0.07 -3.54
N VAL A 319 -11.98 -1.07 -3.98
CA VAL A 319 -11.95 -1.47 -5.40
C VAL A 319 -13.32 -2.00 -5.85
N ALA A 320 -13.97 -2.83 -5.01
CA ALA A 320 -15.30 -3.37 -5.31
C ALA A 320 -16.35 -2.24 -5.43
N GLU A 321 -16.36 -1.31 -4.47
CA GLU A 321 -17.28 -0.17 -4.49
C GLU A 321 -17.08 0.69 -5.75
N THR A 322 -15.83 1.02 -6.09
CA THR A 322 -15.56 1.89 -7.23
C THR A 322 -15.84 1.20 -8.57
N GLN A 323 -15.56 -0.10 -8.70
CA GLN A 323 -15.79 -0.83 -9.95
C GLN A 323 -17.25 -1.25 -10.15
N LEU A 324 -17.94 -1.63 -9.07
CA LEU A 324 -19.24 -2.32 -9.15
C LEU A 324 -20.37 -1.57 -8.42
N GLY A 325 -20.05 -0.48 -7.70
CA GLY A 325 -21.04 0.24 -6.89
C GLY A 325 -21.47 -0.48 -5.59
N ASP A 326 -20.92 -1.67 -5.32
CA ASP A 326 -21.21 -2.47 -4.12
C ASP A 326 -19.87 -2.92 -3.48
N PRO A 327 -19.52 -2.45 -2.27
CA PRO A 327 -18.28 -2.82 -1.59
C PRO A 327 -18.18 -4.30 -1.21
N LEU A 328 -19.28 -5.04 -1.27
CA LEU A 328 -19.33 -6.47 -0.98
C LEU A 328 -19.36 -7.35 -2.23
N ALA A 329 -19.46 -6.77 -3.43
CA ALA A 329 -19.47 -7.52 -4.69
C ALA A 329 -18.07 -7.99 -5.06
N ILE A 330 -17.93 -9.28 -5.38
CA ILE A 330 -16.65 -9.85 -5.81
C ILE A 330 -16.37 -9.44 -7.25
N TYR A 331 -15.37 -8.57 -7.44
CA TYR A 331 -14.97 -8.14 -8.79
C TYR A 331 -14.16 -9.25 -9.51
N PRO A 332 -14.23 -9.32 -10.86
CA PRO A 332 -13.70 -10.45 -11.63
C PRO A 332 -12.23 -10.78 -11.34
N GLN A 333 -11.37 -9.76 -11.17
CA GLN A 333 -9.96 -10.00 -10.87
C GLN A 333 -9.74 -10.65 -9.49
N ALA A 334 -10.55 -10.31 -8.48
CA ALA A 334 -10.43 -10.92 -7.15
C ALA A 334 -10.77 -12.42 -7.21
N ASP A 335 -11.80 -12.81 -7.96
CA ASP A 335 -12.19 -14.20 -8.15
C ASP A 335 -11.12 -14.99 -8.94
N LEU A 336 -10.61 -14.40 -10.03
CA LEU A 336 -9.50 -14.99 -10.80
C LEU A 336 -8.26 -15.23 -9.92
N ASN A 337 -7.85 -14.21 -9.17
CA ASN A 337 -6.70 -14.30 -8.28
C ASN A 337 -6.91 -15.40 -7.22
N ALA A 338 -8.08 -15.47 -6.60
CA ALA A 338 -8.39 -16.48 -5.59
C ALA A 338 -8.31 -17.93 -6.16
N LYS A 339 -8.82 -18.14 -7.38
CA LYS A 339 -8.72 -19.42 -8.09
C LYS A 339 -7.27 -19.81 -8.37
N ALA A 340 -6.45 -18.86 -8.84
CA ALA A 340 -5.05 -19.09 -9.14
C ALA A 340 -4.23 -19.38 -7.87
N VAL A 341 -4.46 -18.62 -6.79
CA VAL A 341 -3.84 -18.85 -5.48
C VAL A 341 -4.21 -20.24 -4.93
N LYS A 342 -5.50 -20.62 -4.99
CA LYS A 342 -5.95 -21.97 -4.58
C LYS A 342 -5.20 -23.07 -5.33
N ARG A 343 -5.04 -22.92 -6.66
CA ARG A 343 -4.29 -23.86 -7.50
C ARG A 343 -2.83 -23.99 -7.04
N ALA A 344 -2.14 -22.88 -6.74
CA ALA A 344 -0.78 -22.90 -6.21
C ALA A 344 -0.65 -23.74 -4.93
N TYR A 345 -1.56 -23.54 -3.98
CA TYR A 345 -1.58 -24.32 -2.74
C TYR A 345 -1.88 -25.80 -2.97
N THR A 346 -2.74 -26.12 -3.92
CA THR A 346 -3.07 -27.52 -4.26
C THR A 346 -1.87 -28.24 -4.87
N LEU A 347 -1.15 -27.62 -5.80
CA LEU A 347 0.04 -28.19 -6.43
C LEU A 347 1.15 -28.48 -5.42
N LEU A 348 1.33 -27.60 -4.43
CA LEU A 348 2.33 -27.80 -3.37
C LEU A 348 1.97 -28.92 -2.40
N GLN A 349 0.69 -29.15 -2.13
CA GLN A 349 0.24 -30.29 -1.32
C GLN A 349 0.47 -31.62 -2.02
N ILE A 350 0.33 -31.67 -3.34
CA ILE A 350 0.59 -32.87 -4.15
C ILE A 350 2.10 -33.15 -4.25
N GLY A 351 2.94 -32.14 -4.26
CA GLY A 351 4.41 -32.27 -4.35
C GLY A 351 5.11 -32.60 -3.02
N GLN A 352 4.43 -32.58 -1.89
CA GLN A 352 5.00 -33.09 -0.62
C GLN A 352 4.88 -34.59 -0.56
N PRO A 353 5.99 -35.38 -0.37
CA PRO A 353 5.90 -36.79 -0.09
C PRO A 353 5.00 -36.99 1.14
N THR A 354 3.98 -37.81 1.03
CA THR A 354 3.16 -38.21 2.16
C THR A 354 4.09 -38.71 3.26
N ALA A 355 4.24 -37.93 4.33
CA ALA A 355 4.87 -38.42 5.54
C ALA A 355 4.08 -39.67 5.94
N GLN A 356 4.69 -40.85 5.73
CA GLN A 356 4.15 -42.11 6.19
C GLN A 356 3.80 -41.95 7.67
N LYS A 357 2.52 -42.08 7.97
CA LYS A 357 2.07 -42.37 9.33
C LYS A 357 2.66 -43.74 9.69
N SER A 358 3.82 -43.72 10.34
CA SER A 358 4.29 -44.92 11.04
C SER A 358 3.40 -45.07 12.28
N ALA A 359 2.74 -46.22 12.29
CA ALA A 359 1.91 -46.70 13.36
C ALA A 359 2.70 -46.87 14.69
#